data_05b4f81402eabbafa9036b296961326c
#
_entry.id   05b4f81402eabbafa9036b296961326c
#
_cell.length_a   1.000
_cell.length_b   1.000
_cell.length_c   1.000
_cell.angle_alpha   90.00
_cell.angle_beta   90.00
_cell.angle_gamma   90.00
#
_symmetry.space_group_name_H-M   'P 1'
#
loop_
_entity.id
_entity.type
_entity.pdbx_description
1 polymer ?
#
loop_
_entity_poly.entity_id
_entity_poly.type
_entity_poly.pdbx_seq_one_letter_code
_entity_poly.pdbx_strand_id
1 'polypeptide(L)'
;MTENAPTGPAPLLNDGSGEPVTFTKYDRRSLSYASTFDHPVKSGIISAIELFTGKLKVLRLIRQFEKQGAPTGQGFWRAALDTMGIDLTTPQEQLDRIPKTGPVVVVANHPHGMVDGMIFADLIGRVRPDYWILTRSLLTSIDEVAGSYMIPVPFPHDPDAQRKGVEMRAKAMAHLKDGGVVALFPSGVVAASDTMFGPAIEAEWNVFTAKMIRRSGAQVVPMRFPGQNSRAYQIANKISPILRQGLLLHEIVHACDKPQGPIVGAPLSPEQMAAHADDPRGFMAWLRAHTLALKD
;
A
#
# COMPACT_ATOMS: atom_id res chain seq x y z
N MET A 1 -26.67 -13.31 25.91
CA MET A 1 -26.96 -12.21 24.95
C MET A 1 -25.71 -12.05 24.11
N THR A 2 -25.68 -12.67 22.96
CA THR A 2 -24.56 -12.62 22.02
C THR A 2 -24.75 -11.41 21.13
N GLU A 3 -23.88 -10.44 21.29
CA GLU A 3 -23.84 -9.21 20.50
C GLU A 3 -23.35 -9.52 19.10
N ASN A 4 -24.25 -9.39 18.12
CA ASN A 4 -23.93 -9.55 16.70
C ASN A 4 -23.00 -8.41 16.26
N ALA A 5 -21.79 -8.76 15.85
CA ALA A 5 -20.91 -7.83 15.13
C ALA A 5 -21.62 -7.40 13.82
N PRO A 6 -21.51 -6.11 13.42
CA PRO A 6 -22.11 -5.62 12.18
C PRO A 6 -21.40 -6.28 11.00
N THR A 7 -22.13 -7.10 10.27
CA THR A 7 -21.72 -7.60 8.95
C THR A 7 -21.86 -6.46 7.95
N GLY A 8 -20.79 -5.68 7.78
CA GLY A 8 -20.64 -4.83 6.60
C GLY A 8 -20.58 -5.72 5.35
N PRO A 9 -21.00 -5.23 4.16
CA PRO A 9 -20.87 -5.99 2.94
C PRO A 9 -19.40 -6.36 2.74
N ALA A 10 -19.12 -7.67 2.68
CA ALA A 10 -17.81 -8.12 2.25
C ALA A 10 -17.47 -7.44 0.92
N PRO A 11 -16.23 -6.98 0.72
CA PRO A 11 -15.82 -6.48 -0.58
C PRO A 11 -16.18 -7.56 -1.61
N LEU A 12 -16.86 -7.14 -2.68
CA LEU A 12 -17.43 -8.02 -3.67
C LEU A 12 -16.34 -8.90 -4.29
N LEU A 13 -16.09 -10.07 -3.71
CA LEU A 13 -15.48 -11.21 -4.37
C LEU A 13 -16.51 -11.78 -5.35
N ASN A 14 -16.93 -10.98 -6.29
CA ASN A 14 -17.89 -11.38 -7.30
C ASN A 14 -17.25 -11.11 -8.67
N ASP A 15 -16.76 -12.18 -9.28
CA ASP A 15 -16.40 -12.18 -10.69
C ASP A 15 -17.63 -12.09 -11.61
N GLY A 16 -18.81 -11.93 -11.04
CA GLY A 16 -20.10 -11.93 -11.74
C GLY A 16 -20.71 -13.31 -11.95
N SER A 17 -20.06 -14.40 -11.53
CA SER A 17 -20.55 -15.78 -11.74
C SER A 17 -21.42 -16.33 -10.59
N GLY A 18 -21.37 -15.70 -9.41
CA GLY A 18 -22.13 -16.13 -8.23
C GLY A 18 -21.59 -17.40 -7.55
N GLU A 19 -20.45 -17.93 -7.99
CA GLU A 19 -19.80 -19.07 -7.37
C GLU A 19 -18.90 -18.66 -6.19
N PRO A 20 -18.78 -19.50 -5.14
CA PRO A 20 -17.87 -19.21 -4.04
C PRO A 20 -16.43 -19.21 -4.55
N VAL A 21 -15.70 -18.11 -4.33
CA VAL A 21 -14.28 -18.02 -4.66
C VAL A 21 -13.52 -19.07 -3.87
N THR A 22 -13.07 -20.12 -4.55
CA THR A 22 -12.20 -21.13 -3.96
C THR A 22 -10.80 -20.55 -3.85
N PHE A 23 -10.21 -20.59 -2.66
CA PHE A 23 -8.84 -20.12 -2.41
C PHE A 23 -7.86 -20.84 -3.35
N THR A 24 -7.34 -20.12 -4.32
CA THR A 24 -6.30 -20.61 -5.22
C THR A 24 -4.96 -20.45 -4.53
N LYS A 25 -4.22 -21.56 -4.38
CA LYS A 25 -2.87 -21.52 -3.82
C LYS A 25 -2.03 -20.51 -4.57
N TYR A 26 -1.31 -19.69 -3.81
CA TYR A 26 -0.37 -18.70 -4.34
C TYR A 26 0.59 -19.32 -5.38
N ASP A 27 0.65 -18.74 -6.58
CA ASP A 27 1.63 -19.16 -7.59
C ASP A 27 3.02 -18.65 -7.19
N ARG A 28 3.82 -19.56 -6.65
CA ARG A 28 5.20 -19.30 -6.22
C ARG A 28 6.12 -18.79 -7.34
N ARG A 29 5.72 -18.99 -8.61
CA ARG A 29 6.47 -18.50 -9.78
C ARG A 29 6.25 -17.01 -9.99
N SER A 30 5.10 -16.49 -9.56
CA SER A 30 4.76 -15.07 -9.65
C SER A 30 5.53 -14.21 -8.62
N LEU A 31 6.14 -14.82 -7.58
CA LEU A 31 6.93 -14.10 -6.59
C LEU A 31 8.32 -13.74 -7.14
N SER A 32 8.35 -12.83 -8.10
CA SER A 32 9.60 -12.29 -8.62
C SER A 32 9.36 -10.97 -9.34
N TYR A 33 10.14 -9.99 -9.04
CA TYR A 33 10.21 -8.75 -9.81
C TYR A 33 11.01 -8.90 -11.12
N ALA A 34 11.67 -10.05 -11.31
CA ALA A 34 12.41 -10.36 -12.53
C ALA A 34 11.50 -10.38 -13.77
N SER A 35 10.23 -10.76 -13.62
CA SER A 35 9.22 -10.76 -14.68
C SER A 35 8.84 -9.37 -15.21
N THR A 36 9.21 -8.30 -14.52
CA THR A 36 8.98 -6.92 -14.97
C THR A 36 9.99 -6.44 -16.03
N PHE A 37 10.98 -7.27 -16.37
CA PHE A 37 12.02 -6.93 -17.34
C PHE A 37 12.04 -7.91 -18.52
N ASP A 38 11.87 -7.39 -19.72
CA ASP A 38 11.90 -8.19 -20.97
C ASP A 38 13.32 -8.68 -21.31
N HIS A 39 14.37 -8.08 -20.73
CA HIS A 39 15.75 -8.43 -21.04
C HIS A 39 16.24 -9.62 -20.19
N PRO A 40 16.62 -10.77 -20.78
CA PRO A 40 16.92 -12.01 -20.05
C PRO A 40 18.07 -11.88 -19.04
N VAL A 41 19.10 -11.11 -19.36
CA VAL A 41 20.24 -10.88 -18.44
C VAL A 41 19.80 -10.08 -17.21
N LYS A 42 18.99 -9.04 -17.40
CA LYS A 42 18.48 -8.24 -16.28
C LYS A 42 17.56 -9.08 -15.39
N SER A 43 16.65 -9.83 -15.99
CA SER A 43 15.77 -10.77 -15.28
C SER A 43 16.56 -11.82 -14.50
N GLY A 44 17.62 -12.41 -15.11
CA GLY A 44 18.51 -13.36 -14.45
C GLY A 44 19.24 -12.79 -13.24
N ILE A 45 19.76 -11.56 -13.35
CA ILE A 45 20.44 -10.87 -12.24
C ILE A 45 19.46 -10.65 -11.09
N ILE A 46 18.26 -10.14 -11.36
CA ILE A 46 17.23 -9.91 -10.33
C ILE A 46 16.86 -11.22 -9.65
N SER A 47 16.59 -12.28 -10.43
CA SER A 47 16.26 -13.61 -9.88
C SER A 47 17.34 -14.15 -8.95
N ALA A 48 18.61 -13.97 -9.30
CA ALA A 48 19.73 -14.38 -8.47
C ALA A 48 19.77 -13.58 -7.16
N ILE A 49 19.66 -12.24 -7.23
CA ILE A 49 19.64 -11.40 -6.04
C ILE A 49 18.47 -11.79 -5.12
N GLU A 50 17.26 -11.92 -5.64
CA GLU A 50 16.08 -12.33 -4.88
C GLU A 50 16.30 -13.68 -4.18
N LEU A 51 16.87 -14.67 -4.88
CA LEU A 51 17.11 -16.00 -4.33
C LEU A 51 18.03 -15.94 -3.11
N PHE A 52 19.13 -15.19 -3.22
CA PHE A 52 20.15 -15.12 -2.16
C PHE A 52 19.78 -14.17 -1.02
N THR A 53 18.90 -13.17 -1.24
CA THR A 53 18.65 -12.12 -0.26
C THR A 53 17.30 -12.24 0.47
N GLY A 54 16.28 -12.87 -0.10
CA GLY A 54 14.98 -12.86 0.58
C GLY A 54 13.96 -13.91 0.12
N LYS A 55 14.01 -14.34 -1.13
CA LYS A 55 12.96 -15.19 -1.74
C LYS A 55 12.63 -16.45 -0.94
N LEU A 56 13.66 -17.16 -0.45
CA LEU A 56 13.46 -18.39 0.30
C LEU A 56 12.75 -18.16 1.64
N LYS A 57 13.07 -17.04 2.34
CA LYS A 57 12.38 -16.70 3.61
C LYS A 57 10.94 -16.30 3.33
N VAL A 58 10.68 -15.48 2.31
CA VAL A 58 9.31 -15.09 1.92
C VAL A 58 8.49 -16.31 1.54
N LEU A 59 9.03 -17.26 0.76
CA LEU A 59 8.34 -18.51 0.43
C LEU A 59 8.04 -19.38 1.67
N ARG A 60 8.89 -19.35 2.70
CA ARG A 60 8.61 -20.04 3.97
C ARG A 60 7.47 -19.36 4.73
N LEU A 61 7.45 -18.03 4.78
CA LEU A 61 6.36 -17.26 5.39
C LEU A 61 5.03 -17.53 4.69
N ILE A 62 4.99 -17.53 3.36
CA ILE A 62 3.78 -17.87 2.60
C ILE A 62 3.32 -19.29 2.93
N ARG A 63 4.21 -20.27 2.97
CA ARG A 63 3.84 -21.65 3.35
C ARG A 63 3.32 -21.74 4.79
N GLN A 64 3.89 -20.98 5.71
CA GLN A 64 3.43 -20.92 7.09
C GLN A 64 2.03 -20.31 7.17
N PHE A 65 1.80 -19.20 6.48
CA PHE A 65 0.51 -18.54 6.36
C PHE A 65 -0.57 -19.48 5.78
N GLU A 66 -0.27 -20.18 4.67
CA GLU A 66 -1.16 -21.17 4.06
C GLU A 66 -1.49 -22.32 5.02
N LYS A 67 -0.51 -22.81 5.80
CA LYS A 67 -0.72 -23.89 6.78
C LYS A 67 -1.56 -23.46 7.97
N GLN A 68 -1.56 -22.19 8.33
CA GLN A 68 -2.39 -21.63 9.40
C GLN A 68 -3.85 -21.42 8.96
N GLY A 69 -4.20 -21.78 7.72
CA GLY A 69 -5.52 -21.61 7.18
C GLY A 69 -5.79 -20.16 6.78
N ALA A 70 -4.96 -19.61 5.89
CA ALA A 70 -5.03 -18.22 5.40
C ALA A 70 -6.47 -17.67 5.39
N PRO A 71 -6.81 -16.72 6.28
CA PRO A 71 -8.18 -16.23 6.37
C PRO A 71 -8.53 -15.38 5.14
N THR A 72 -9.80 -15.39 4.79
CA THR A 72 -10.34 -14.48 3.77
C THR A 72 -10.82 -13.18 4.42
N GLY A 73 -11.04 -12.15 3.60
CA GLY A 73 -11.53 -10.87 4.08
C GLY A 73 -10.48 -10.08 4.89
N GLN A 74 -10.94 -9.20 5.77
CA GLN A 74 -10.06 -8.27 6.51
C GLN A 74 -9.02 -8.97 7.40
N GLY A 75 -9.35 -10.12 7.94
CA GLY A 75 -8.44 -10.93 8.77
C GLY A 75 -7.17 -11.40 8.06
N PHE A 76 -7.16 -11.39 6.72
CA PHE A 76 -6.00 -11.72 5.90
C PHE A 76 -4.76 -10.88 6.26
N TRP A 77 -4.93 -9.56 6.37
CA TRP A 77 -3.82 -8.64 6.61
C TRP A 77 -3.19 -8.85 7.99
N ARG A 78 -4.03 -8.97 9.02
CA ARG A 78 -3.54 -9.23 10.38
C ARG A 78 -2.79 -10.56 10.45
N ALA A 79 -3.36 -11.63 9.94
CA ALA A 79 -2.73 -12.94 9.92
C ALA A 79 -1.41 -12.96 9.13
N ALA A 80 -1.33 -12.23 8.03
CA ALA A 80 -0.09 -12.09 7.25
C ALA A 80 0.99 -11.34 8.04
N LEU A 81 0.64 -10.22 8.70
CA LEU A 81 1.57 -9.46 9.54
C LEU A 81 2.02 -10.28 10.76
N ASP A 82 1.12 -11.03 11.40
CA ASP A 82 1.46 -11.94 12.52
C ASP A 82 2.44 -13.04 12.07
N THR A 83 2.20 -13.62 10.87
CA THR A 83 3.13 -14.61 10.29
C THR A 83 4.51 -14.02 10.02
N MET A 84 4.59 -12.72 9.74
CA MET A 84 5.84 -11.98 9.55
C MET A 84 6.47 -11.52 10.88
N GLY A 85 5.81 -11.72 12.02
CA GLY A 85 6.27 -11.23 13.32
C GLY A 85 6.24 -9.71 13.45
N ILE A 86 5.35 -9.04 12.68
CA ILE A 86 5.20 -7.58 12.72
C ILE A 86 4.12 -7.20 13.73
N ASP A 87 4.54 -6.60 14.84
CA ASP A 87 3.64 -6.03 15.83
C ASP A 87 3.30 -4.57 15.49
N LEU A 88 2.00 -4.22 15.54
CA LEU A 88 1.54 -2.87 15.26
C LEU A 88 1.28 -2.12 16.55
N THR A 89 2.02 -1.03 16.73
CA THR A 89 2.01 -0.22 17.96
C THR A 89 1.19 1.07 17.84
N THR A 90 0.50 1.28 16.72
CA THR A 90 -0.39 2.46 16.52
C THR A 90 -1.52 2.44 17.57
N PRO A 91 -1.65 3.48 18.42
CA PRO A 91 -2.70 3.56 19.43
C PRO A 91 -4.11 3.59 18.82
N GLN A 92 -5.07 3.00 19.54
CA GLN A 92 -6.47 2.99 19.10
C GLN A 92 -7.06 4.41 18.95
N GLU A 93 -6.66 5.34 19.81
CA GLU A 93 -7.09 6.74 19.78
C GLU A 93 -6.68 7.44 18.48
N GLN A 94 -5.59 7.00 17.86
CA GLN A 94 -5.17 7.49 16.54
C GLN A 94 -6.03 6.88 15.43
N LEU A 95 -6.37 5.60 15.50
CA LEU A 95 -7.26 4.96 14.54
C LEU A 95 -8.67 5.56 14.58
N ASP A 96 -9.15 5.93 15.75
CA ASP A 96 -10.45 6.56 15.94
C ASP A 96 -10.58 7.95 15.28
N ARG A 97 -9.47 8.55 14.83
CA ARG A 97 -9.44 9.75 13.99
C ARG A 97 -9.92 9.51 12.56
N ILE A 98 -9.89 8.26 12.08
CA ILE A 98 -10.40 7.93 10.75
C ILE A 98 -11.92 8.03 10.76
N PRO A 99 -12.53 8.87 9.88
CA PRO A 99 -13.99 9.04 9.85
C PRO A 99 -14.71 7.72 9.58
N LYS A 100 -15.68 7.38 10.42
CA LYS A 100 -16.42 6.12 10.34
C LYS A 100 -17.42 6.06 9.18
N THR A 101 -17.77 7.20 8.61
CA THR A 101 -18.73 7.32 7.49
C THR A 101 -18.29 8.40 6.52
N GLY A 102 -18.86 8.39 5.32
CA GLY A 102 -18.58 9.36 4.27
C GLY A 102 -17.28 9.11 3.52
N PRO A 103 -17.02 9.86 2.45
CA PRO A 103 -15.84 9.68 1.62
C PRO A 103 -14.57 10.10 2.34
N VAL A 104 -13.56 9.24 2.33
CA VAL A 104 -12.26 9.49 2.97
C VAL A 104 -11.12 9.18 2.01
N VAL A 105 -10.13 10.06 1.96
CA VAL A 105 -8.84 9.80 1.30
C VAL A 105 -7.77 9.70 2.38
N VAL A 106 -7.17 8.53 2.54
CA VAL A 106 -6.03 8.34 3.44
C VAL A 106 -4.75 8.41 2.64
N VAL A 107 -3.85 9.31 3.01
CA VAL A 107 -2.56 9.51 2.32
C VAL A 107 -1.40 9.21 3.25
N ALA A 108 -0.35 8.56 2.73
CA ALA A 108 0.82 8.25 3.52
C ALA A 108 2.13 8.38 2.74
N ASN A 109 3.24 8.57 3.44
CA ASN A 109 4.58 8.35 2.91
C ASN A 109 4.86 6.86 2.76
N HIS A 110 5.87 6.49 1.98
CA HIS A 110 6.09 5.11 1.54
C HIS A 110 7.53 4.61 1.78
N PRO A 111 7.98 4.42 3.04
CA PRO A 111 9.37 4.07 3.34
C PRO A 111 9.73 2.60 3.17
N HIS A 112 8.80 1.63 3.33
CA HIS A 112 9.12 0.19 3.38
C HIS A 112 8.53 -0.62 2.21
N GLY A 113 7.81 0.01 1.28
CA GLY A 113 7.23 -0.67 0.13
C GLY A 113 6.03 -1.55 0.48
N MET A 114 6.03 -2.82 0.09
CA MET A 114 4.86 -3.69 0.23
C MET A 114 4.35 -3.79 1.67
N VAL A 115 5.24 -3.76 2.65
CA VAL A 115 4.88 -3.86 4.07
C VAL A 115 4.01 -2.66 4.51
N ASP A 116 4.29 -1.45 4.03
CA ASP A 116 3.45 -0.29 4.31
C ASP A 116 2.01 -0.51 3.80
N GLY A 117 1.87 -1.11 2.61
CA GLY A 117 0.56 -1.43 2.04
C GLY A 117 -0.23 -2.44 2.87
N MET A 118 0.43 -3.48 3.39
CA MET A 118 -0.20 -4.47 4.27
C MET A 118 -0.65 -3.86 5.60
N ILE A 119 0.20 -3.04 6.20
CA ILE A 119 -0.12 -2.32 7.44
C ILE A 119 -1.26 -1.32 7.21
N PHE A 120 -1.23 -0.60 6.10
CA PHE A 120 -2.28 0.33 5.69
C PHE A 120 -3.62 -0.36 5.61
N ALA A 121 -3.66 -1.54 4.96
CA ALA A 121 -4.86 -2.35 4.83
C ALA A 121 -5.39 -2.85 6.19
N ASP A 122 -4.51 -3.33 7.07
CA ASP A 122 -4.90 -3.80 8.40
C ASP A 122 -5.46 -2.65 9.26
N LEU A 123 -4.75 -1.52 9.34
CA LEU A 123 -5.15 -0.41 10.21
C LEU A 123 -6.44 0.28 9.74
N ILE A 124 -6.57 0.56 8.44
CA ILE A 124 -7.77 1.18 7.89
C ILE A 124 -8.96 0.23 8.02
N GLY A 125 -8.75 -1.05 7.70
CA GLY A 125 -9.82 -2.04 7.71
C GLY A 125 -10.39 -2.36 9.11
N ARG A 126 -9.66 -2.05 10.19
CA ARG A 126 -10.21 -2.12 11.57
C ARG A 126 -11.31 -1.09 11.81
N VAL A 127 -11.30 0.02 11.08
CA VAL A 127 -12.25 1.13 11.25
C VAL A 127 -13.27 1.16 10.10
N ARG A 128 -12.80 0.94 8.87
CA ARG A 128 -13.57 1.04 7.62
C ARG A 128 -13.26 -0.15 6.72
N PRO A 129 -14.14 -1.16 6.67
CA PRO A 129 -13.95 -2.32 5.79
C PRO A 129 -14.15 -2.01 4.31
N ASP A 130 -14.75 -0.87 3.99
CA ASP A 130 -15.05 -0.38 2.64
C ASP A 130 -13.91 0.46 2.06
N TYR A 131 -12.66 0.03 2.25
CA TYR A 131 -11.50 0.72 1.70
C TYR A 131 -10.95 0.03 0.44
N TRP A 132 -10.36 0.84 -0.43
CA TRP A 132 -9.51 0.38 -1.52
C TRP A 132 -8.16 1.10 -1.52
N ILE A 133 -7.09 0.34 -1.81
CA ILE A 133 -5.73 0.87 -1.89
C ILE A 133 -5.33 1.02 -3.35
N LEU A 134 -4.89 2.22 -3.76
CA LEU A 134 -4.26 2.42 -5.07
C LEU A 134 -2.85 1.86 -5.02
N THR A 135 -2.58 0.79 -5.79
CA THR A 135 -1.27 0.13 -5.81
C THR A 135 -0.87 -0.29 -7.21
N ARG A 136 0.40 -0.60 -7.43
CA ARG A 136 0.89 -1.05 -8.72
C ARG A 136 0.19 -2.34 -9.16
N SER A 137 -0.15 -2.44 -10.44
CA SER A 137 -0.89 -3.56 -11.03
C SER A 137 -0.24 -4.93 -10.77
N LEU A 138 1.08 -4.98 -10.67
CA LEU A 138 1.80 -6.21 -10.32
C LEU A 138 1.35 -6.82 -8.98
N LEU A 139 1.05 -5.98 -7.99
CA LEU A 139 0.69 -6.44 -6.65
C LEU A 139 -0.74 -6.98 -6.55
N THR A 140 -1.62 -6.57 -7.46
CA THR A 140 -3.04 -6.99 -7.47
C THR A 140 -3.25 -8.44 -7.90
N SER A 141 -2.26 -9.05 -8.55
CA SER A 141 -2.30 -10.43 -9.05
C SER A 141 -1.53 -11.43 -8.18
N ILE A 142 -0.93 -10.97 -7.09
CA ILE A 142 -0.14 -11.84 -6.19
C ILE A 142 -1.05 -12.79 -5.41
N ASP A 143 -2.15 -12.27 -4.92
CA ASP A 143 -3.12 -13.01 -4.12
C ASP A 143 -4.52 -12.43 -4.38
N GLU A 144 -5.54 -13.30 -4.53
CA GLU A 144 -6.91 -12.89 -4.86
C GLU A 144 -7.57 -12.10 -3.72
N VAL A 145 -7.34 -12.51 -2.46
CA VAL A 145 -7.88 -11.81 -1.29
C VAL A 145 -7.24 -10.43 -1.17
N ALA A 146 -5.92 -10.35 -1.23
CA ALA A 146 -5.20 -9.07 -1.24
C ALA A 146 -5.64 -8.18 -2.40
N GLY A 147 -5.76 -8.76 -3.61
CA GLY A 147 -6.19 -8.06 -4.82
C GLY A 147 -7.57 -7.44 -4.72
N SER A 148 -8.49 -8.03 -3.96
CA SER A 148 -9.87 -7.52 -3.78
C SER A 148 -9.93 -6.16 -3.07
N TYR A 149 -8.90 -5.81 -2.29
CA TYR A 149 -8.76 -4.51 -1.62
C TYR A 149 -7.96 -3.48 -2.43
N MET A 150 -7.64 -3.78 -3.68
CA MET A 150 -6.71 -2.98 -4.47
C MET A 150 -7.35 -2.45 -5.76
N ILE A 151 -7.00 -1.22 -6.11
CA ILE A 151 -7.23 -0.65 -7.43
C ILE A 151 -5.88 -0.60 -8.15
N PRO A 152 -5.71 -1.31 -9.29
CA PRO A 152 -4.44 -1.36 -9.98
C PRO A 152 -4.09 -0.03 -10.63
N VAL A 153 -2.88 0.46 -10.35
CA VAL A 153 -2.26 1.61 -10.99
C VAL A 153 -1.32 1.10 -12.09
N PRO A 154 -1.58 1.38 -13.37
CA PRO A 154 -0.75 0.89 -14.47
C PRO A 154 0.66 1.50 -14.41
N PHE A 155 1.64 0.77 -14.93
CA PHE A 155 2.96 1.33 -15.19
C PHE A 155 2.92 2.21 -16.46
N PRO A 156 3.78 3.25 -16.56
CA PRO A 156 3.82 4.09 -17.76
C PRO A 156 4.11 3.36 -19.07
N HIS A 157 4.79 2.21 -18.98
CA HIS A 157 5.15 1.36 -20.13
C HIS A 157 4.15 0.22 -20.39
N ASP A 158 3.10 0.08 -19.54
CA ASP A 158 2.08 -0.94 -19.77
C ASP A 158 1.33 -0.67 -21.09
N PRO A 159 0.95 -1.72 -21.82
CA PRO A 159 -0.02 -1.58 -22.90
C PRO A 159 -1.29 -0.90 -22.38
N ASP A 160 -1.80 0.09 -23.11
CA ASP A 160 -3.00 0.85 -22.72
C ASP A 160 -2.91 1.60 -21.38
N ALA A 161 -1.71 1.96 -20.92
CA ALA A 161 -1.50 2.65 -19.63
C ALA A 161 -2.40 3.87 -19.46
N GLN A 162 -2.63 4.63 -20.54
CA GLN A 162 -3.50 5.81 -20.49
C GLN A 162 -4.96 5.43 -20.25
N ARG A 163 -5.50 4.43 -20.96
CA ARG A 163 -6.87 3.94 -20.80
C ARG A 163 -7.06 3.36 -19.40
N LYS A 164 -6.17 2.44 -18.98
CA LYS A 164 -6.18 1.84 -17.64
C LYS A 164 -6.09 2.91 -16.54
N GLY A 165 -5.28 3.96 -16.74
CA GLY A 165 -5.19 5.09 -15.84
C GLY A 165 -6.48 5.90 -15.73
N VAL A 166 -7.26 6.03 -16.81
CA VAL A 166 -8.59 6.64 -16.77
C VAL A 166 -9.57 5.77 -16.00
N GLU A 167 -9.60 4.46 -16.29
CA GLU A 167 -10.46 3.48 -15.61
C GLU A 167 -10.17 3.44 -14.10
N MET A 168 -8.91 3.40 -13.70
CA MET A 168 -8.48 3.47 -12.30
C MET A 168 -9.02 4.71 -11.61
N ARG A 169 -8.87 5.90 -12.23
CA ARG A 169 -9.39 7.15 -11.69
C ARG A 169 -10.91 7.15 -11.57
N ALA A 170 -11.61 6.64 -12.58
CA ALA A 170 -13.07 6.53 -12.56
C ALA A 170 -13.53 5.61 -11.42
N LYS A 171 -12.88 4.46 -11.25
CA LYS A 171 -13.17 3.50 -10.17
C LYS A 171 -12.95 4.10 -8.79
N ALA A 172 -11.82 4.78 -8.56
CA ALA A 172 -11.54 5.45 -7.29
C ALA A 172 -12.55 6.56 -6.98
N MET A 173 -12.92 7.36 -7.99
CA MET A 173 -13.91 8.43 -7.84
C MET A 173 -15.32 7.91 -7.57
N ALA A 174 -15.74 6.82 -8.22
CA ALA A 174 -17.04 6.18 -7.97
C ALA A 174 -17.11 5.70 -6.52
N HIS A 175 -16.06 5.00 -6.05
CA HIS A 175 -15.99 4.49 -4.68
C HIS A 175 -16.07 5.61 -3.62
N LEU A 176 -15.35 6.72 -3.84
CA LEU A 176 -15.46 7.89 -2.97
C LEU A 176 -16.85 8.51 -3.00
N LYS A 177 -17.50 8.58 -4.19
CA LYS A 177 -18.86 9.11 -4.32
C LYS A 177 -19.87 8.27 -3.55
N ASP A 178 -19.63 6.97 -3.46
CA ASP A 178 -20.47 6.04 -2.68
C ASP A 178 -20.15 6.08 -1.16
N GLY A 179 -19.28 6.99 -0.73
CA GLY A 179 -18.91 7.19 0.67
C GLY A 179 -17.78 6.31 1.17
N GLY A 180 -17.09 5.58 0.28
CA GLY A 180 -16.00 4.66 0.62
C GLY A 180 -14.67 5.35 0.92
N VAL A 181 -13.67 4.55 1.28
CA VAL A 181 -12.30 4.99 1.59
C VAL A 181 -11.36 4.65 0.45
N VAL A 182 -10.56 5.63 0.02
CA VAL A 182 -9.44 5.40 -0.91
C VAL A 182 -8.14 5.73 -0.20
N ALA A 183 -7.25 4.73 -0.09
CA ALA A 183 -5.95 4.85 0.51
C ALA A 183 -4.84 4.81 -0.55
N LEU A 184 -3.82 5.65 -0.42
CA LEU A 184 -2.73 5.69 -1.39
C LEU A 184 -1.45 6.28 -0.83
N PHE A 185 -0.36 5.95 -1.51
CA PHE A 185 0.96 6.57 -1.36
C PHE A 185 1.16 7.56 -2.52
N PRO A 186 0.96 8.88 -2.31
CA PRO A 186 0.86 9.82 -3.42
C PRO A 186 2.14 10.02 -4.24
N SER A 187 3.31 9.67 -3.69
CA SER A 187 4.57 9.65 -4.44
C SER A 187 4.58 8.56 -5.54
N GLY A 188 3.84 7.46 -5.32
CA GLY A 188 3.81 6.28 -6.19
C GLY A 188 5.12 5.50 -6.25
N VAL A 189 6.09 5.85 -5.40
CA VAL A 189 7.40 5.19 -5.31
C VAL A 189 7.83 5.04 -3.86
N VAL A 190 8.63 4.01 -3.58
CA VAL A 190 9.22 3.80 -2.26
C VAL A 190 10.30 4.85 -2.01
N ALA A 191 10.31 5.43 -0.81
CA ALA A 191 11.28 6.42 -0.41
C ALA A 191 12.72 5.88 -0.52
N ALA A 192 13.61 6.69 -1.05
CA ALA A 192 14.99 6.30 -1.28
C ALA A 192 15.96 7.45 -0.99
N SER A 193 17.19 7.12 -0.63
CA SER A 193 18.21 8.11 -0.33
C SER A 193 18.83 8.70 -1.60
N ASP A 194 19.09 9.99 -1.58
CA ASP A 194 19.85 10.69 -2.63
C ASP A 194 21.37 10.49 -2.50
N THR A 195 21.82 9.94 -1.38
CA THR A 195 23.24 9.61 -1.12
C THR A 195 23.36 8.18 -0.60
N MET A 196 24.56 7.57 -0.68
CA MET A 196 24.80 6.21 -0.21
C MET A 196 24.51 6.02 1.28
N PHE A 197 24.70 7.07 2.08
CA PHE A 197 24.61 7.01 3.54
C PHE A 197 23.58 7.97 4.15
N GLY A 198 22.90 8.76 3.33
CA GLY A 198 21.87 9.69 3.76
C GLY A 198 20.56 9.01 4.18
N PRO A 199 19.63 9.76 4.74
CA PRO A 199 18.28 9.29 5.01
C PRO A 199 17.52 9.03 3.71
N ALA A 200 16.52 8.15 3.76
CA ALA A 200 15.55 8.03 2.69
C ALA A 200 14.67 9.29 2.62
N ILE A 201 14.43 9.76 1.42
CA ILE A 201 13.64 10.94 1.13
C ILE A 201 12.35 10.51 0.44
N GLU A 202 11.22 10.93 0.97
CA GLU A 202 9.93 10.77 0.32
C GLU A 202 9.89 11.62 -0.95
N ALA A 203 9.55 11.03 -2.09
CA ALA A 203 9.47 11.76 -3.35
C ALA A 203 8.30 12.76 -3.37
N GLU A 204 8.27 13.62 -4.40
CA GLU A 204 7.16 14.56 -4.60
C GLU A 204 5.81 13.83 -4.76
N TRP A 205 4.79 14.41 -4.17
CA TRP A 205 3.44 13.84 -4.23
C TRP A 205 2.67 14.28 -5.48
N ASN A 206 2.02 13.34 -6.12
CA ASN A 206 1.36 13.54 -7.41
C ASN A 206 0.10 14.42 -7.29
N VAL A 207 -0.02 15.40 -8.17
CA VAL A 207 -1.16 16.33 -8.26
C VAL A 207 -2.50 15.62 -8.53
N PHE A 208 -2.48 14.39 -9.05
CA PHE A 208 -3.71 13.59 -9.21
C PHE A 208 -4.46 13.45 -7.87
N THR A 209 -3.75 13.24 -6.78
CA THR A 209 -4.35 13.12 -5.44
C THR A 209 -5.11 14.38 -5.04
N ALA A 210 -4.55 15.56 -5.26
CA ALA A 210 -5.25 16.83 -5.00
C ALA A 210 -6.56 16.96 -5.80
N LYS A 211 -6.50 16.59 -7.10
CA LYS A 211 -7.69 16.62 -7.96
C LYS A 211 -8.76 15.63 -7.51
N MET A 212 -8.36 14.44 -7.06
CA MET A 212 -9.26 13.42 -6.53
C MET A 212 -9.95 13.90 -5.25
N ILE A 213 -9.18 14.40 -4.28
CA ILE A 213 -9.68 14.95 -3.01
C ILE A 213 -10.70 16.07 -3.29
N ARG A 214 -10.33 17.06 -4.09
CA ARG A 214 -11.20 18.21 -4.38
C ARG A 214 -12.49 17.82 -5.08
N ARG A 215 -12.44 16.87 -6.02
CA ARG A 215 -13.63 16.48 -6.79
C ARG A 215 -14.58 15.58 -6.02
N SER A 216 -14.06 14.80 -5.07
CA SER A 216 -14.87 13.90 -4.25
C SER A 216 -15.45 14.59 -3.01
N GLY A 217 -14.88 15.71 -2.58
CA GLY A 217 -15.21 16.32 -1.29
C GLY A 217 -14.82 15.44 -0.09
N ALA A 218 -13.93 14.48 -0.29
CA ALA A 218 -13.52 13.55 0.74
C ALA A 218 -12.73 14.23 1.86
N GLN A 219 -12.95 13.77 3.09
CA GLN A 219 -12.06 14.11 4.20
C GLN A 219 -10.69 13.49 3.98
N VAL A 220 -9.63 14.21 4.34
CA VAL A 220 -8.25 13.76 4.15
C VAL A 220 -7.65 13.40 5.49
N VAL A 221 -7.17 12.16 5.62
CA VAL A 221 -6.46 11.67 6.80
C VAL A 221 -5.01 11.42 6.43
N PRO A 222 -4.04 12.18 6.96
CA PRO A 222 -2.63 11.90 6.76
C PRO A 222 -2.17 10.79 7.69
N MET A 223 -1.36 9.87 7.18
CA MET A 223 -0.71 8.81 7.98
C MET A 223 0.79 8.81 7.70
N ARG A 224 1.60 8.77 8.74
CA ARG A 224 3.05 8.72 8.63
C ARG A 224 3.59 7.35 9.00
N PHE A 225 4.30 6.72 8.09
CA PHE A 225 5.12 5.55 8.36
C PHE A 225 6.53 6.00 8.77
N PRO A 226 6.98 5.73 10.01
CA PRO A 226 8.35 6.03 10.44
C PRO A 226 9.35 5.02 9.85
N GLY A 227 10.62 5.39 9.83
CA GLY A 227 11.69 4.49 9.38
C GLY A 227 12.03 4.59 7.90
N GLN A 228 12.75 3.59 7.42
CA GLN A 228 13.20 3.49 6.02
C GLN A 228 13.67 2.07 5.72
N ASN A 229 13.77 1.71 4.47
CA ASN A 229 14.39 0.48 3.99
C ASN A 229 15.87 0.36 4.39
N SER A 230 16.41 -0.84 4.32
CA SER A 230 17.78 -1.16 4.71
C SER A 230 18.82 -0.29 4.00
N ARG A 231 20.01 -0.19 4.59
CA ARG A 231 21.15 0.48 3.94
C ARG A 231 21.53 -0.18 2.62
N ALA A 232 21.40 -1.50 2.53
CA ALA A 232 21.65 -2.22 1.28
C ALA A 232 20.73 -1.73 0.16
N TYR A 233 19.44 -1.51 0.44
CA TYR A 233 18.48 -0.95 -0.49
C TYR A 233 18.84 0.48 -0.92
N GLN A 234 19.23 1.33 0.02
CA GLN A 234 19.62 2.73 -0.27
C GLN A 234 20.87 2.79 -1.17
N ILE A 235 21.88 1.98 -0.87
CA ILE A 235 23.09 1.88 -1.69
C ILE A 235 22.77 1.32 -3.09
N ALA A 236 21.98 0.25 -3.16
CA ALA A 236 21.56 -0.33 -4.43
C ALA A 236 20.80 0.67 -5.30
N ASN A 237 19.95 1.50 -4.71
CA ASN A 237 19.23 2.57 -5.42
C ASN A 237 20.18 3.54 -6.13
N LYS A 238 21.35 3.83 -5.55
CA LYS A 238 22.36 4.73 -6.15
C LYS A 238 23.20 4.06 -7.24
N ILE A 239 23.42 2.75 -7.13
CA ILE A 239 24.25 1.99 -8.07
C ILE A 239 23.45 1.63 -9.31
N SER A 240 22.26 1.03 -9.13
CA SER A 240 21.45 0.53 -10.24
C SER A 240 19.98 0.29 -9.84
N PRO A 241 19.02 0.74 -10.66
CA PRO A 241 17.61 0.40 -10.49
C PRO A 241 17.37 -1.13 -10.47
N ILE A 242 18.19 -1.91 -11.18
CA ILE A 242 18.09 -3.37 -11.23
C ILE A 242 18.46 -3.97 -9.86
N LEU A 243 19.56 -3.52 -9.24
CA LEU A 243 19.95 -3.96 -7.91
C LEU A 243 18.88 -3.62 -6.87
N ARG A 244 18.36 -2.39 -6.92
CA ARG A 244 17.25 -1.97 -6.04
C ARG A 244 16.03 -2.86 -6.19
N GLN A 245 15.63 -3.17 -7.43
CA GLN A 245 14.48 -4.02 -7.71
C GLN A 245 14.68 -5.44 -7.14
N GLY A 246 15.87 -6.01 -7.30
CA GLY A 246 16.20 -7.34 -6.75
C GLY A 246 16.20 -7.41 -5.23
N LEU A 247 16.31 -6.26 -4.53
CA LEU A 247 16.27 -6.21 -3.07
C LEU A 247 14.87 -6.03 -2.49
N LEU A 248 13.81 -5.89 -3.29
CA LEU A 248 12.46 -5.67 -2.76
C LEU A 248 11.98 -6.84 -1.87
N LEU A 249 12.28 -8.09 -2.22
CA LEU A 249 11.98 -9.24 -1.36
C LEU A 249 12.85 -9.26 -0.09
N HIS A 250 14.09 -8.77 -0.18
CA HIS A 250 14.94 -8.58 1.00
C HIS A 250 14.32 -7.60 2.01
N GLU A 251 13.74 -6.50 1.51
CA GLU A 251 13.13 -5.49 2.39
C GLU A 251 11.90 -6.02 3.14
N ILE A 252 11.12 -6.93 2.53
CA ILE A 252 10.06 -7.64 3.24
C ILE A 252 10.63 -8.43 4.42
N VAL A 253 11.70 -9.19 4.16
CA VAL A 253 12.41 -9.96 5.19
C VAL A 253 13.03 -9.07 6.25
N HIS A 254 13.56 -7.90 5.84
CA HIS A 254 14.16 -6.93 6.74
C HIS A 254 13.15 -6.30 7.70
N ALA A 255 11.90 -6.18 7.30
CA ALA A 255 10.80 -5.67 8.12
C ALA A 255 10.26 -6.72 9.11
N CYS A 256 10.49 -8.04 8.87
CA CYS A 256 10.04 -9.10 9.78
C CYS A 256 10.63 -8.94 11.18
N ASP A 257 9.85 -9.41 12.17
CA ASP A 257 10.23 -9.45 13.58
C ASP A 257 10.58 -8.05 14.16
N LYS A 258 9.99 -6.98 13.58
CA LYS A 258 10.17 -5.60 14.05
C LYS A 258 8.81 -4.94 14.29
N PRO A 259 8.67 -4.17 15.39
CA PRO A 259 7.46 -3.39 15.62
C PRO A 259 7.33 -2.28 14.56
N GLN A 260 6.10 -1.96 14.20
CA GLN A 260 5.74 -0.89 13.28
C GLN A 260 4.66 -0.02 13.91
N GLY A 261 4.89 1.29 13.97
CA GLY A 261 3.96 2.24 14.57
C GLY A 261 3.65 3.39 13.62
N PRO A 262 2.85 3.19 12.56
CA PRO A 262 2.38 4.32 11.78
C PRO A 262 1.57 5.28 12.63
N ILE A 263 1.74 6.57 12.38
CA ILE A 263 1.10 7.66 13.10
C ILE A 263 -0.07 8.15 12.28
N VAL A 264 -1.30 8.05 12.80
CA VAL A 264 -2.50 8.56 12.15
C VAL A 264 -2.76 9.98 12.63
N GLY A 265 -2.69 10.95 11.70
CA GLY A 265 -2.99 12.34 11.97
C GLY A 265 -4.50 12.61 12.11
N ALA A 266 -4.85 13.77 12.62
CA ALA A 266 -6.23 14.24 12.57
C ALA A 266 -6.66 14.48 11.11
N PRO A 267 -7.95 14.30 10.77
CA PRO A 267 -8.47 14.74 9.48
C PRO A 267 -8.17 16.22 9.25
N LEU A 268 -7.85 16.57 8.01
CA LEU A 268 -7.61 17.98 7.66
C LEU A 268 -8.86 18.81 7.88
N SER A 269 -8.70 20.00 8.46
CA SER A 269 -9.82 20.92 8.65
C SER A 269 -10.25 21.56 7.31
N PRO A 270 -11.51 22.04 7.20
CA PRO A 270 -11.97 22.78 6.04
C PRO A 270 -11.09 23.99 5.68
N GLU A 271 -10.54 24.68 6.69
CA GLU A 271 -9.67 25.84 6.52
C GLU A 271 -8.33 25.43 5.91
N GLN A 272 -7.73 24.30 6.36
CA GLN A 272 -6.51 23.75 5.79
C GLN A 272 -6.71 23.35 4.32
N MET A 273 -7.87 22.80 4.01
CA MET A 273 -8.23 22.43 2.63
C MET A 273 -8.44 23.67 1.75
N ALA A 274 -9.13 24.69 2.27
CA ALA A 274 -9.43 25.93 1.56
C ALA A 274 -8.18 26.77 1.27
N ALA A 275 -7.20 26.80 2.19
CA ALA A 275 -5.95 27.54 2.04
C ALA A 275 -5.15 27.16 0.78
N HIS A 276 -5.42 26.01 0.20
CA HIS A 276 -4.71 25.48 -0.97
C HIS A 276 -5.62 25.19 -2.18
N ALA A 277 -6.85 25.74 -2.19
CA ALA A 277 -7.88 25.39 -3.18
C ALA A 277 -7.43 25.66 -4.64
N ASP A 278 -6.67 26.73 -4.87
CA ASP A 278 -6.27 27.17 -6.20
C ASP A 278 -4.87 26.71 -6.64
N ASP A 279 -4.10 26.11 -5.73
CA ASP A 279 -2.77 25.58 -6.00
C ASP A 279 -2.65 24.08 -5.69
N PRO A 280 -3.05 23.19 -6.61
CA PRO A 280 -2.95 21.74 -6.39
C PRO A 280 -1.52 21.22 -6.17
N ARG A 281 -0.49 21.89 -6.70
CA ARG A 281 0.92 21.49 -6.48
C ARG A 281 1.37 21.92 -5.10
N GLY A 282 1.13 23.18 -4.72
CA GLY A 282 1.41 23.68 -3.38
C GLY A 282 0.67 22.88 -2.32
N PHE A 283 -0.60 22.51 -2.58
CA PHE A 283 -1.35 21.62 -1.69
C PHE A 283 -0.63 20.28 -1.46
N MET A 284 -0.17 19.61 -2.52
CA MET A 284 0.51 18.32 -2.38
C MET A 284 1.88 18.46 -1.69
N ALA A 285 2.62 19.54 -1.95
CA ALA A 285 3.86 19.83 -1.26
C ALA A 285 3.65 20.08 0.24
N TRP A 286 2.64 20.88 0.58
CA TRP A 286 2.24 21.14 1.96
C TRP A 286 1.75 19.87 2.66
N LEU A 287 0.85 19.09 2.02
CA LEU A 287 0.30 17.87 2.60
C LEU A 287 1.38 16.81 2.86
N ARG A 288 2.34 16.67 1.95
CA ARG A 288 3.52 15.83 2.15
C ARG A 288 4.32 16.29 3.38
N ALA A 289 4.64 17.58 3.48
CA ALA A 289 5.39 18.13 4.61
C ALA A 289 4.62 17.97 5.92
N HIS A 290 3.32 18.24 5.92
CA HIS A 290 2.41 18.05 7.05
C HIS A 290 2.38 16.58 7.52
N THR A 291 2.25 15.64 6.59
CA THR A 291 2.26 14.21 6.90
C THR A 291 3.61 13.76 7.51
N LEU A 292 4.72 14.19 6.92
CA LEU A 292 6.06 13.86 7.43
C LEU A 292 6.37 14.50 8.78
N ALA A 293 5.68 15.55 9.16
CA ALA A 293 5.82 16.24 10.45
C ALA A 293 4.98 15.64 11.58
N LEU A 294 4.09 14.67 11.29
CA LEU A 294 3.29 13.99 12.32
C LEU A 294 4.21 13.36 13.36
N LYS A 295 3.84 13.51 14.63
CA LYS A 295 4.54 12.95 15.79
C LYS A 295 3.54 12.16 16.63
N ASP A 296 4.07 11.23 17.43
CA ASP A 296 3.32 10.49 18.43
C ASP A 296 2.68 11.41 19.46
#